data_aba6b640d7e7018a6672872b4d555cef
#
_entry.id   aba6b640d7e7018a6672872b4d555cef
#
_cell.length_a   1.000
_cell.length_b   1.000
_cell.length_c   1.000
_cell.angle_alpha   90.00
_cell.angle_beta   90.00
_cell.angle_gamma   90.00
#
_symmetry.space_group_name_H-M   'P 1'
#
loop_
_entity.id
_entity.type
_entity.pdbx_description
1 polymer ?
#
loop_
_entity_poly.entity_id
_entity_poly.type
_entity_poly.pdbx_seq_one_letter_code
_entity_poly.pdbx_strand_id
1 'polypeptide(L)'
;MNSMILTAIGSDQPGIVSELSGIIIHHGGNIEESRMSQMGSDFAIIMLIKVDPKWYESLVVSLQTIKGLSVTTKRTKSSTIITNENCQILLNGADNEGIINVLSNYLNKKNMNILDMETYVSNAPVTGTPLFNLKAIVAFHEEQKISDIKSDLDKISK
;
A
#
# COMPACT_ATOMS: atom_id res chain seq x y z
N MET A 1 -1.44 10.46 21.88
CA MET A 1 -1.01 9.18 21.29
C MET A 1 -0.09 9.47 20.12
N ASN A 2 0.99 8.72 19.98
CA ASN A 2 1.87 8.80 18.82
C ASN A 2 1.42 7.78 17.78
N SER A 3 1.50 8.16 16.51
CA SER A 3 1.27 7.23 15.41
C SER A 3 2.61 6.67 14.93
N MET A 4 2.63 5.39 14.58
CA MET A 4 3.78 4.65 14.09
C MET A 4 3.39 3.86 12.85
N ILE A 5 4.22 3.92 11.81
CA ILE A 5 4.17 2.96 10.72
C ILE A 5 5.11 1.83 11.07
N LEU A 6 4.61 0.60 10.99
CA LEU A 6 5.37 -0.64 11.07
C LEU A 6 5.38 -1.27 9.69
N THR A 7 6.54 -1.72 9.23
CA THR A 7 6.69 -2.63 8.09
C THR A 7 7.38 -3.90 8.55
N ALA A 8 6.89 -5.05 8.09
CA ALA A 8 7.51 -6.33 8.38
C ALA A 8 7.50 -7.22 7.14
N ILE A 9 8.60 -7.92 6.90
CA ILE A 9 8.74 -8.86 5.80
C ILE A 9 9.41 -10.13 6.34
N GLY A 10 8.92 -11.29 5.95
CA GLY A 10 9.51 -12.59 6.30
C GLY A 10 8.78 -13.74 5.64
N SER A 11 9.31 -14.95 5.82
CA SER A 11 8.71 -16.15 5.24
C SER A 11 7.29 -16.33 5.75
N ASP A 12 6.37 -16.68 4.84
CA ASP A 12 4.98 -16.91 5.21
C ASP A 12 4.85 -18.12 6.15
N GLN A 13 4.37 -17.85 7.35
CA GLN A 13 4.17 -18.86 8.39
C GLN A 13 2.86 -18.61 9.16
N PRO A 14 2.10 -19.67 9.48
CA PRO A 14 0.92 -19.54 10.31
C PRO A 14 1.26 -18.90 11.67
N GLY A 15 0.44 -17.93 12.10
CA GLY A 15 0.57 -17.27 13.39
C GLY A 15 1.34 -15.96 13.41
N ILE A 16 2.07 -15.59 12.35
CA ILE A 16 2.84 -14.33 12.28
C ILE A 16 1.98 -13.11 12.63
N VAL A 17 0.81 -13.00 12.01
CA VAL A 17 -0.09 -11.86 12.25
C VAL A 17 -0.62 -11.87 13.67
N SER A 18 -0.91 -13.06 14.22
CA SER A 18 -1.38 -13.21 15.60
C SER A 18 -0.31 -12.81 16.61
N GLU A 19 0.94 -13.24 16.42
CA GLU A 19 2.06 -12.87 17.27
C GLU A 19 2.32 -11.35 17.22
N LEU A 20 2.38 -10.79 16.02
CA LEU A 20 2.61 -9.36 15.80
C LEU A 20 1.51 -8.51 16.45
N SER A 21 0.24 -8.85 16.23
CA SER A 21 -0.89 -8.13 16.82
C SER A 21 -0.95 -8.30 18.32
N GLY A 22 -0.61 -9.49 18.85
CA GLY A 22 -0.54 -9.75 20.29
C GLY A 22 0.48 -8.85 21.00
N ILE A 23 1.68 -8.68 20.42
CA ILE A 23 2.71 -7.78 20.97
C ILE A 23 2.21 -6.34 20.96
N ILE A 24 1.56 -5.89 19.88
CA ILE A 24 1.01 -4.53 19.78
C ILE A 24 -0.02 -4.27 20.87
N ILE A 25 -0.98 -5.19 21.04
CA ILE A 25 -2.04 -5.10 22.06
C ILE A 25 -1.45 -5.12 23.46
N HIS A 26 -0.47 -6.00 23.73
CA HIS A 26 0.17 -6.10 25.05
C HIS A 26 0.81 -4.77 25.48
N HIS A 27 1.30 -3.97 24.55
CA HIS A 27 1.86 -2.64 24.80
C HIS A 27 0.82 -1.51 24.70
N GLY A 28 -0.48 -1.85 24.74
CA GLY A 28 -1.55 -0.85 24.66
C GLY A 28 -1.63 -0.14 23.32
N GLY A 29 -1.07 -0.73 22.26
CA GLY A 29 -1.17 -0.24 20.89
C GLY A 29 -2.51 -0.62 20.25
N ASN A 30 -2.98 0.22 19.32
CA ASN A 30 -4.16 -0.04 18.49
C ASN A 30 -3.78 0.03 17.02
N ILE A 31 -4.15 -0.98 16.23
CA ILE A 31 -3.95 -1.01 14.79
C ILE A 31 -5.10 -0.22 14.15
N GLU A 32 -4.76 0.89 13.51
CA GLU A 32 -5.72 1.78 12.84
C GLU A 32 -5.97 1.36 11.40
N GLU A 33 -4.89 0.97 10.72
CA GLU A 33 -4.90 0.55 9.33
C GLU A 33 -3.83 -0.52 9.09
N SER A 34 -4.10 -1.46 8.21
CA SER A 34 -3.11 -2.46 7.82
C SER A 34 -3.30 -2.91 6.38
N ARG A 35 -2.19 -3.25 5.73
CA ARG A 35 -2.14 -3.96 4.46
C ARG A 35 -1.18 -5.10 4.58
N MET A 36 -1.58 -6.27 4.11
CA MET A 36 -0.80 -7.49 4.21
C MET A 36 -0.97 -8.28 2.92
N SER A 37 0.11 -8.82 2.39
CA SER A 37 0.06 -9.62 1.17
C SER A 37 1.19 -10.64 1.14
N GLN A 38 0.89 -11.81 0.59
CA GLN A 38 1.92 -12.77 0.20
C GLN A 38 2.50 -12.31 -1.14
N MET A 39 3.83 -12.24 -1.22
CA MET A 39 4.58 -11.89 -2.43
C MET A 39 5.70 -12.91 -2.62
N GLY A 40 5.53 -13.80 -3.59
CA GLY A 40 6.43 -14.93 -3.77
C GLY A 40 6.37 -15.88 -2.57
N SER A 41 7.50 -16.13 -1.93
CA SER A 41 7.63 -16.98 -0.72
C SER A 41 7.47 -16.22 0.58
N ASP A 42 7.38 -14.89 0.53
CA ASP A 42 7.38 -14.03 1.70
C ASP A 42 6.03 -13.35 1.90
N PHE A 43 5.80 -12.97 3.14
CA PHE A 43 4.64 -12.21 3.57
C PHE A 43 5.06 -10.80 3.95
N ALA A 44 4.45 -9.80 3.32
CA ALA A 44 4.71 -8.39 3.54
C ALA A 44 3.57 -7.75 4.33
N ILE A 45 3.91 -6.98 5.34
CA ILE A 45 2.97 -6.32 6.24
C ILE A 45 3.33 -4.85 6.34
N ILE A 46 2.32 -3.99 6.27
CA ILE A 46 2.41 -2.58 6.64
C ILE A 46 1.24 -2.22 7.54
N MET A 47 1.50 -1.56 8.67
CA MET A 47 0.48 -1.18 9.65
C MET A 47 0.68 0.26 10.10
N LEU A 48 -0.44 0.95 10.31
CA LEU A 48 -0.50 2.20 11.07
C LEU A 48 -1.00 1.88 12.47
N ILE A 49 -0.19 2.20 13.48
CA ILE A 49 -0.43 1.85 14.88
C ILE A 49 -0.47 3.14 15.70
N LYS A 50 -1.47 3.27 16.58
CA LYS A 50 -1.47 4.26 17.64
C LYS A 50 -1.02 3.64 18.94
N VAL A 51 -0.07 4.28 19.62
CA VAL A 51 0.47 3.82 20.90
C VAL A 51 0.73 5.02 21.82
N ASP A 52 0.59 4.80 23.13
CA ASP A 52 0.98 5.78 24.13
C ASP A 52 2.49 6.01 24.07
N PRO A 53 2.99 7.27 24.12
CA PRO A 53 4.41 7.58 24.07
C PRO A 53 5.26 6.79 25.07
N LYS A 54 4.73 6.48 26.24
CA LYS A 54 5.43 5.73 27.30
C LYS A 54 5.73 4.28 26.92
N TRP A 55 4.94 3.68 26.02
CA TRP A 55 5.10 2.29 25.57
C TRP A 55 5.82 2.16 24.23
N TYR A 56 6.10 3.28 23.55
CA TYR A 56 6.65 3.28 22.21
C TYR A 56 7.96 2.50 22.11
N GLU A 57 8.94 2.82 22.94
CA GLU A 57 10.28 2.22 22.86
C GLU A 57 10.23 0.72 23.22
N SER A 58 9.47 0.34 24.26
CA SER A 58 9.33 -1.07 24.63
C SER A 58 8.61 -1.88 23.56
N LEU A 59 7.62 -1.29 22.88
CA LEU A 59 6.96 -1.92 21.74
C LEU A 59 7.96 -2.16 20.60
N VAL A 60 8.75 -1.15 20.22
CA VAL A 60 9.76 -1.28 19.16
C VAL A 60 10.73 -2.42 19.46
N VAL A 61 11.25 -2.49 20.69
CA VAL A 61 12.16 -3.56 21.11
C VAL A 61 11.48 -4.93 21.01
N SER A 62 10.26 -5.07 21.50
CA SER A 62 9.53 -6.34 21.46
C SER A 62 9.22 -6.80 20.04
N LEU A 63 8.88 -5.86 19.14
CA LEU A 63 8.62 -6.18 17.73
C LEU A 63 9.86 -6.72 17.01
N GLN A 64 11.05 -6.26 17.38
CA GLN A 64 12.32 -6.73 16.81
C GLN A 64 12.72 -8.13 17.27
N THR A 65 12.06 -8.68 18.29
CA THR A 65 12.33 -10.06 18.78
C THR A 65 11.61 -11.15 17.99
N ILE A 66 10.68 -10.79 17.12
CA ILE A 66 9.89 -11.75 16.33
C ILE A 66 10.83 -12.48 15.36
N LYS A 67 10.94 -13.78 15.53
CA LYS A 67 11.80 -14.60 14.67
C LYS A 67 11.21 -14.73 13.27
N GLY A 68 12.06 -14.65 12.28
CA GLY A 68 11.65 -14.83 10.88
C GLY A 68 11.01 -13.59 10.24
N LEU A 69 10.85 -12.48 10.98
CA LEU A 69 10.40 -11.19 10.45
C LEU A 69 11.51 -10.13 10.54
N SER A 70 11.72 -9.44 9.45
CA SER A 70 12.49 -8.18 9.41
C SER A 70 11.52 -7.03 9.67
N VAL A 71 11.55 -6.47 10.89
CA VAL A 71 10.62 -5.42 11.31
C VAL A 71 11.30 -4.07 11.31
N THR A 72 10.67 -3.08 10.68
CA THR A 72 11.10 -1.68 10.70
C THR A 72 9.95 -0.80 11.20
N THR A 73 10.26 0.19 12.00
CA THR A 73 9.28 1.12 12.54
C THR A 73 9.68 2.56 12.26
N LYS A 74 8.68 3.41 12.03
CA LYS A 74 8.86 4.85 11.80
C LYS A 74 7.77 5.63 12.53
N ARG A 75 8.16 6.62 13.33
CA ARG A 75 7.19 7.59 13.88
C ARG A 75 6.55 8.38 12.74
N THR A 76 5.24 8.52 12.78
CA THR A 76 4.49 9.30 11.81
C THR A 76 3.50 10.22 12.50
N LYS A 77 3.01 11.21 11.77
CA LYS A 77 1.90 12.06 12.22
C LYS A 77 0.61 11.48 11.66
N SER A 78 -0.48 11.55 12.41
CA SER A 78 -1.81 11.32 11.82
C SER A 78 -1.99 12.36 10.72
N SER A 79 -2.14 11.90 9.47
CA SER A 79 -2.51 12.82 8.42
C SER A 79 -3.99 13.17 8.61
N THR A 80 -4.28 14.43 8.78
CA THR A 80 -5.59 14.96 8.41
C THR A 80 -5.69 14.74 6.90
N ILE A 81 -6.51 13.81 6.47
CA ILE A 81 -6.83 13.63 5.07
C ILE A 81 -7.45 14.95 4.62
N ILE A 82 -6.69 15.77 3.89
CA ILE A 82 -7.27 16.84 3.11
C ILE A 82 -8.15 16.10 2.11
N THR A 83 -9.45 16.34 2.15
CA THR A 83 -10.43 15.73 1.26
C THR A 83 -10.25 16.26 -0.15
N ASN A 84 -9.19 15.80 -0.81
CA ASN A 84 -9.09 15.92 -2.25
C ASN A 84 -10.08 14.93 -2.87
N GLU A 85 -10.67 15.29 -3.98
CA GLU A 85 -11.43 14.32 -4.75
C GLU A 85 -10.52 13.17 -5.17
N ASN A 86 -11.03 11.95 -5.13
CA ASN A 86 -10.29 10.75 -5.47
C ASN A 86 -10.93 10.09 -6.68
N CYS A 87 -10.11 9.58 -7.58
CA CYS A 87 -10.60 8.71 -8.65
C CYS A 87 -9.86 7.37 -8.65
N GLN A 88 -10.55 6.36 -9.15
CA GLN A 88 -9.97 5.04 -9.36
C GLN A 88 -9.56 4.89 -10.81
N ILE A 89 -8.32 4.47 -11.03
CA ILE A 89 -7.78 4.12 -12.34
C ILE A 89 -7.66 2.60 -12.40
N LEU A 90 -8.24 2.01 -13.44
CA LEU A 90 -8.12 0.59 -13.76
C LEU A 90 -7.47 0.45 -15.13
N LEU A 91 -6.36 -0.27 -15.20
CA LEU A 91 -5.69 -0.61 -16.45
C LEU A 91 -5.54 -2.13 -16.56
N ASN A 92 -5.87 -2.66 -17.73
CA ASN A 92 -5.67 -4.07 -18.07
C ASN A 92 -5.00 -4.14 -19.44
N GLY A 93 -3.95 -4.94 -19.57
CA GLY A 93 -3.25 -5.07 -20.84
C GLY A 93 -2.43 -6.36 -20.92
N ALA A 94 -2.09 -6.76 -22.15
CA ALA A 94 -1.24 -7.92 -22.40
C ALA A 94 0.25 -7.62 -22.15
N ASP A 95 0.65 -6.37 -22.29
CA ASP A 95 2.02 -5.88 -22.06
C ASP A 95 2.06 -5.00 -20.81
N ASN A 96 3.02 -5.27 -19.94
CA ASN A 96 3.20 -4.57 -18.67
C ASN A 96 4.54 -3.84 -18.55
N GLU A 97 5.40 -3.95 -19.57
CA GLU A 97 6.72 -3.32 -19.51
C GLU A 97 6.59 -1.79 -19.44
N GLY A 98 6.99 -1.24 -18.29
CA GLY A 98 7.04 0.21 -18.08
C GLY A 98 5.71 0.91 -17.82
N ILE A 99 4.56 0.21 -17.81
CA ILE A 99 3.24 0.87 -17.65
C ILE A 99 3.11 1.62 -16.33
N ILE A 100 3.69 1.09 -15.24
CA ILE A 100 3.73 1.76 -13.93
C ILE A 100 4.51 3.08 -14.05
N ASN A 101 5.66 3.06 -14.74
CA ASN A 101 6.47 4.26 -14.93
C ASN A 101 5.75 5.31 -15.77
N VAL A 102 5.13 4.89 -16.87
CA VAL A 102 4.36 5.78 -17.76
C VAL A 102 3.21 6.43 -16.99
N LEU A 103 2.42 5.64 -16.26
CA LEU A 103 1.32 6.15 -15.44
C LEU A 103 1.83 7.09 -14.34
N SER A 104 2.86 6.71 -13.60
CA SER A 104 3.41 7.52 -12.52
C SER A 104 3.97 8.85 -13.04
N ASN A 105 4.63 8.86 -14.19
CA ASN A 105 5.11 10.07 -14.82
C ASN A 105 3.96 10.98 -15.27
N TYR A 106 2.89 10.41 -15.83
CA TYR A 106 1.68 11.15 -16.18
C TYR A 106 1.05 11.81 -14.95
N LEU A 107 0.83 11.04 -13.89
CA LEU A 107 0.25 11.53 -12.63
C LEU A 107 1.12 12.64 -12.00
N ASN A 108 2.44 12.46 -12.00
CA ASN A 108 3.38 13.47 -11.50
C ASN A 108 3.29 14.77 -12.31
N LYS A 109 3.27 14.71 -13.64
CA LYS A 109 3.12 15.91 -14.52
C LYS A 109 1.80 16.65 -14.27
N LYS A 110 0.77 15.94 -13.88
CA LYS A 110 -0.55 16.49 -13.53
C LYS A 110 -0.65 16.89 -12.05
N ASN A 111 0.41 16.76 -11.28
CA ASN A 111 0.41 17.02 -9.82
C ASN A 111 -0.66 16.21 -9.07
N MET A 112 -0.88 14.97 -9.49
CA MET A 112 -1.81 14.03 -8.88
C MET A 112 -1.04 13.08 -7.95
N ASN A 113 -1.57 12.84 -6.76
CA ASN A 113 -0.93 11.98 -5.78
C ASN A 113 -1.53 10.56 -5.79
N ILE A 114 -0.66 9.55 -5.85
CA ILE A 114 -1.07 8.15 -5.71
C ILE A 114 -1.30 7.87 -4.22
N LEU A 115 -2.52 7.50 -3.86
CA LEU A 115 -2.91 7.14 -2.50
C LEU A 115 -2.77 5.64 -2.26
N ASP A 116 -3.08 4.84 -3.28
CA ASP A 116 -2.99 3.38 -3.25
C ASP A 116 -2.75 2.86 -4.66
N MET A 117 -1.97 1.79 -4.80
CA MET A 117 -1.74 1.13 -6.08
C MET A 117 -1.49 -0.36 -5.86
N GLU A 118 -2.22 -1.17 -6.58
CA GLU A 118 -2.08 -2.62 -6.63
C GLU A 118 -1.87 -3.07 -8.06
N THR A 119 -0.94 -3.99 -8.27
CA THR A 119 -0.70 -4.60 -9.57
C THR A 119 -0.58 -6.11 -9.43
N TYR A 120 -1.15 -6.85 -10.38
CA TYR A 120 -1.03 -8.31 -10.42
C TYR A 120 -1.19 -8.83 -11.85
N VAL A 121 -0.68 -10.04 -12.09
CA VAL A 121 -0.85 -10.75 -13.36
C VAL A 121 -1.95 -11.80 -13.18
N SER A 122 -2.92 -11.80 -14.10
CA SER A 122 -3.94 -12.84 -14.21
C SER A 122 -3.89 -13.47 -15.59
N ASN A 123 -4.48 -14.64 -15.76
CA ASN A 123 -4.60 -15.25 -17.08
C ASN A 123 -5.94 -14.88 -17.73
N ALA A 124 -5.90 -14.54 -19.01
CA ALA A 124 -7.11 -14.30 -19.80
C ALA A 124 -7.99 -15.56 -19.81
N PRO A 125 -9.29 -15.46 -19.53
CA PRO A 125 -10.18 -16.62 -19.35
C PRO A 125 -10.25 -17.57 -20.54
N VAL A 126 -10.09 -17.06 -21.77
CA VAL A 126 -10.25 -17.84 -23.00
C VAL A 126 -8.92 -18.29 -23.58
N THR A 127 -7.94 -17.41 -23.62
CA THR A 127 -6.65 -17.66 -24.28
C THR A 127 -5.55 -18.15 -23.34
N GLY A 128 -5.73 -17.97 -22.02
CA GLY A 128 -4.69 -18.24 -21.04
C GLY A 128 -3.51 -17.25 -21.08
N THR A 129 -3.57 -16.23 -21.94
CA THR A 129 -2.51 -15.23 -22.07
C THR A 129 -2.39 -14.43 -20.78
N PRO A 130 -1.17 -14.19 -20.27
CA PRO A 130 -0.98 -13.33 -19.10
C PRO A 130 -1.50 -11.91 -19.36
N LEU A 131 -2.31 -11.41 -18.45
CA LEU A 131 -2.84 -10.05 -18.43
C LEU A 131 -2.31 -9.32 -17.21
N PHE A 132 -1.68 -8.20 -17.42
CA PHE A 132 -1.32 -7.27 -16.37
C PHE A 132 -2.52 -6.45 -15.95
N ASN A 133 -2.75 -6.37 -14.66
CA ASN A 133 -3.82 -5.58 -14.06
C ASN A 133 -3.20 -4.55 -13.13
N LEU A 134 -3.69 -3.32 -13.22
CA LEU A 134 -3.32 -2.24 -12.31
C LEU A 134 -4.59 -1.57 -11.82
N LYS A 135 -4.65 -1.41 -10.51
CA LYS A 135 -5.68 -0.63 -9.82
C LYS A 135 -4.99 0.44 -8.99
N ALA A 136 -5.30 1.70 -9.23
CA ALA A 136 -4.78 2.81 -8.45
C ALA A 136 -5.90 3.71 -7.95
N ILE A 137 -5.73 4.25 -6.74
CA ILE A 137 -6.54 5.34 -6.20
C ILE A 137 -5.65 6.57 -6.18
N VAL A 138 -6.07 7.63 -6.85
CA VAL A 138 -5.33 8.86 -6.98
C VAL A 138 -6.13 10.05 -6.47
N ALA A 139 -5.46 10.95 -5.76
CA ALA A 139 -6.02 12.23 -5.38
C ALA A 139 -5.72 13.27 -6.45
N PHE A 140 -6.70 14.09 -6.77
CA PHE A 140 -6.57 15.18 -7.72
C PHE A 140 -7.18 16.48 -7.16
N HIS A 141 -6.82 17.61 -7.79
CA HIS A 141 -7.32 18.92 -7.38
C HIS A 141 -8.62 19.25 -8.11
N GLU A 142 -9.47 20.07 -7.49
CA GLU A 142 -10.80 20.48 -8.00
C GLU A 142 -10.76 21.08 -9.41
N GLU A 143 -9.64 21.64 -9.83
CA GLU A 143 -9.45 22.22 -11.17
C GLU A 143 -9.29 21.18 -12.29
N GLN A 144 -9.08 19.91 -11.94
CA GLN A 144 -8.84 18.81 -12.88
C GLN A 144 -10.15 18.07 -13.18
N LYS A 145 -10.48 17.91 -14.45
CA LYS A 145 -11.67 17.18 -14.86
C LYS A 145 -11.36 15.70 -15.10
N ILE A 146 -12.15 14.82 -14.51
CA ILE A 146 -12.02 13.36 -14.68
C ILE A 146 -12.09 12.96 -16.17
N SER A 147 -12.90 13.68 -16.98
CA SER A 147 -13.01 13.45 -18.42
C SER A 147 -11.66 13.60 -19.15
N ASP A 148 -10.86 14.60 -18.76
CA ASP A 148 -9.58 14.89 -19.39
C ASP A 148 -8.53 13.84 -18.99
N ILE A 149 -8.55 13.43 -17.71
CA ILE A 149 -7.71 12.35 -17.20
C ILE A 149 -8.00 11.06 -17.98
N LYS A 150 -9.27 10.70 -18.14
CA LYS A 150 -9.68 9.52 -18.88
C LYS A 150 -9.19 9.56 -20.33
N SER A 151 -9.44 10.69 -21.03
CA SER A 151 -9.00 10.87 -22.42
C SER A 151 -7.48 10.76 -22.60
N ASP A 152 -6.71 11.27 -21.63
CA ASP A 152 -5.26 11.19 -21.67
C ASP A 152 -4.76 9.76 -21.41
N LEU A 153 -5.38 9.04 -20.45
CA LEU A 153 -5.05 7.65 -20.16
C LEU A 153 -5.39 6.71 -21.32
N ASP A 154 -6.49 6.93 -22.01
CA ASP A 154 -6.88 6.17 -23.21
C ASP A 154 -5.85 6.32 -24.36
N LYS A 155 -5.09 7.43 -24.41
CA LYS A 155 -3.99 7.61 -25.37
C LYS A 155 -2.70 6.90 -24.96
N ILE A 156 -2.48 6.75 -23.65
CA ILE A 156 -1.31 6.09 -23.07
C ILE A 156 -1.44 4.56 -23.19
N SER A 157 -2.66 4.04 -23.20
CA SER A 157 -2.95 2.60 -23.25
C SER A 157 -2.91 2.00 -24.66
N LYS A 158 -2.65 2.81 -25.69
CA LYS A 158 -2.50 2.38 -27.10
C LYS A 158 -1.04 2.24 -27.48
#